data_b58cf4dcfa8c9c15e388d1e89309610c
#
_entry.id   b58cf4dcfa8c9c15e388d1e89309610c
#
_cell.length_a   1.000
_cell.length_b   1.000
_cell.length_c   1.000
_cell.angle_alpha   90.00
_cell.angle_beta   90.00
_cell.angle_gamma   90.00
#
_symmetry.space_group_name_H-M   'P 1'
#
loop_
_entity.id
_entity.type
_entity.pdbx_description
1 polymer ?
#
loop_
_entity_poly.entity_id
_entity_poly.type
_entity_poly.pdbx_seq_one_letter_code
_entity_poly.pdbx_strand_id
1 'polypeptide(L)'
;MEIQEERFRPMLITKGRKTGNSHAVWLRAVKYNEKIYFSRHRPDGDWFQNVIANSEVKIQYKDMEFTGNASLVTDEKLNQKISQLKYPGEQRANEKRVAIEVTLDSTRN
;
A
#
# COMPACT_ATOMS: atom_id res chain seq x y z
N MET A 1 -0.68 8.06 14.21
CA MET A 1 -0.69 6.70 13.65
C MET A 1 0.15 5.78 14.52
N GLU A 2 -0.32 4.59 14.77
CA GLU A 2 0.39 3.64 15.64
C GLU A 2 1.60 3.00 14.99
N ILE A 3 1.66 3.00 13.67
CA ILE A 3 2.83 2.52 12.95
C ILE A 3 3.85 3.65 12.93
N GLN A 4 5.01 3.41 13.51
CA GLN A 4 6.05 4.44 13.67
C GLN A 4 7.13 4.36 12.60
N GLU A 5 7.31 3.21 12.00
CA GLU A 5 8.36 3.02 11.01
C GLU A 5 7.99 3.68 9.69
N GLU A 6 8.94 4.37 9.07
CA GLU A 6 8.75 4.96 7.75
C GLU A 6 8.67 3.88 6.67
N ARG A 7 9.46 2.83 6.81
CA ARG A 7 9.47 1.67 5.91
C ARG A 7 9.25 0.42 6.74
N PHE A 8 8.33 -0.43 6.28
CA PHE A 8 7.99 -1.65 7.01
C PHE A 8 7.42 -2.67 6.03
N ARG A 9 7.21 -3.87 6.52
CA ARG A 9 6.73 -4.97 5.67
C ARG A 9 5.49 -5.62 6.28
N PRO A 10 4.33 -5.03 6.06
CA PRO A 10 3.07 -5.58 6.57
C PRO A 10 2.50 -6.63 5.64
N MET A 11 1.44 -7.27 6.11
CA MET A 11 0.59 -8.08 5.26
C MET A 11 -0.57 -7.20 4.76
N LEU A 12 -0.75 -7.15 3.45
CA LEU A 12 -1.89 -6.48 2.84
C LEU A 12 -2.95 -7.52 2.52
N ILE A 13 -4.15 -7.31 3.03
CA ILE A 13 -5.27 -8.24 2.81
C ILE A 13 -6.28 -7.55 1.91
N THR A 14 -6.49 -8.14 0.74
CA THR A 14 -7.40 -7.60 -0.28
C THR A 14 -8.52 -8.60 -0.52
N LYS A 15 -9.60 -8.11 -1.10
CA LYS A 15 -10.73 -8.94 -1.48
C LYS A 15 -10.60 -9.30 -2.95
N GLY A 16 -10.67 -10.59 -3.26
CA GLY A 16 -10.54 -11.06 -4.64
C GLY A 16 -11.64 -10.52 -5.52
N ARG A 17 -11.26 -9.99 -6.67
CA ARG A 17 -12.20 -9.35 -7.60
C ARG A 17 -13.15 -10.32 -8.29
N LYS A 18 -12.79 -11.60 -8.33
CA LYS A 18 -13.59 -12.61 -8.99
C LYS A 18 -14.41 -13.43 -8.01
N THR A 19 -13.84 -13.82 -6.88
CA THR A 19 -14.46 -14.72 -5.93
C THR A 19 -14.96 -14.04 -4.67
N GLY A 20 -14.44 -12.85 -4.34
CA GLY A 20 -14.74 -12.19 -3.09
C GLY A 20 -13.98 -12.74 -1.90
N ASN A 21 -13.15 -13.76 -2.11
CA ASN A 21 -12.35 -14.33 -1.03
C ASN A 21 -11.19 -13.41 -0.65
N SER A 22 -10.81 -13.44 0.62
CA SER A 22 -9.67 -12.67 1.11
C SER A 22 -8.36 -13.24 0.59
N HIS A 23 -7.46 -12.35 0.18
CA HIS A 23 -6.11 -12.70 -0.26
C HIS A 23 -5.11 -11.88 0.54
N ALA A 24 -4.11 -12.53 1.10
CA ALA A 24 -3.11 -11.87 1.92
C ALA A 24 -1.74 -11.98 1.24
N VAL A 25 -0.99 -10.89 1.26
CA VAL A 25 0.33 -10.86 0.66
C VAL A 25 1.25 -9.96 1.50
N TRP A 26 2.50 -10.41 1.69
CA TRP A 26 3.54 -9.62 2.35
C TRP A 26 4.12 -8.65 1.35
N LEU A 27 4.09 -7.36 1.68
CA LEU A 27 4.60 -6.33 0.79
C LEU A 27 5.40 -5.31 1.58
N ARG A 28 6.38 -4.71 0.91
CA ARG A 28 7.10 -3.58 1.47
C ARG A 28 6.22 -2.33 1.35
N ALA A 29 6.11 -1.57 2.44
CA ALA A 29 5.27 -0.39 2.49
C ALA A 29 6.04 0.82 3.01
N VAL A 30 5.51 1.99 2.72
CA VAL A 30 6.05 3.27 3.17
C VAL A 30 4.93 4.04 3.87
N LYS A 31 5.26 4.62 5.03
CA LYS A 31 4.37 5.56 5.70
C LYS A 31 4.80 6.98 5.33
N TYR A 32 3.86 7.78 4.85
CA TYR A 32 4.12 9.15 4.45
C TYR A 32 2.84 9.97 4.61
N ASN A 33 2.93 11.13 5.26
CA ASN A 33 1.78 12.02 5.49
C ASN A 33 0.58 11.30 6.12
N GLU A 34 0.85 10.46 7.12
CA GLU A 34 -0.16 9.71 7.86
C GLU A 34 -0.96 8.74 6.99
N LYS A 35 -0.37 8.30 5.87
CA LYS A 35 -0.95 7.30 5.00
C LYS A 35 0.07 6.22 4.70
N ILE A 36 -0.42 5.07 4.25
CA ILE A 36 0.44 3.95 3.93
C ILE A 36 0.42 3.73 2.43
N TYR A 37 1.60 3.55 1.84
CA TYR A 37 1.75 3.42 0.39
C TYR A 37 2.39 2.10 0.05
N PHE A 38 1.85 1.47 -1.00
CA PHE A 38 2.42 0.29 -1.65
C PHE A 38 2.69 0.66 -3.09
N SER A 39 3.84 0.26 -3.62
CA SER A 39 4.17 0.57 -5.00
C SER A 39 4.59 -0.68 -5.77
N ARG A 40 4.36 -0.67 -7.07
CA ARG A 40 4.74 -1.75 -7.95
C ARG A 40 5.36 -1.21 -9.21
N HIS A 41 6.19 -2.04 -9.82
CA HIS A 41 6.75 -1.74 -11.13
C HIS A 41 5.67 -1.83 -12.21
N ARG A 42 4.72 -2.75 -12.05
CA ARG A 42 3.64 -2.98 -13.01
C ARG A 42 2.28 -3.03 -12.32
N PRO A 43 1.22 -2.57 -13.00
CA PRO A 43 -0.13 -2.58 -12.42
C PRO A 43 -0.89 -3.90 -12.63
N ASP A 44 -0.29 -4.91 -13.25
CA ASP A 44 -0.98 -6.14 -13.64
C ASP A 44 -0.93 -7.26 -12.59
N GLY A 45 -0.37 -7.01 -11.42
CA GLY A 45 -0.33 -8.00 -10.35
C GLY A 45 -1.70 -8.23 -9.71
N ASP A 46 -1.93 -9.44 -9.20
CA ASP A 46 -3.24 -9.80 -8.63
C ASP A 46 -3.66 -8.90 -7.48
N TRP A 47 -2.77 -8.65 -6.51
CA TRP A 47 -3.16 -7.83 -5.36
C TRP A 47 -3.49 -6.40 -5.81
N PHE A 48 -2.75 -5.88 -6.79
CA PHE A 48 -2.98 -4.53 -7.29
C PHE A 48 -4.35 -4.43 -7.98
N GLN A 49 -4.67 -5.41 -8.81
CA GLN A 49 -5.95 -5.45 -9.51
C GLN A 49 -7.11 -5.66 -8.53
N ASN A 50 -6.90 -6.46 -7.49
CA ASN A 50 -7.91 -6.65 -6.45
C ASN A 50 -8.21 -5.34 -5.74
N VAL A 51 -7.19 -4.55 -5.43
CA VAL A 51 -7.37 -3.24 -4.77
C VAL A 51 -8.10 -2.26 -5.68
N ILE A 52 -7.79 -2.26 -6.98
CA ILE A 52 -8.48 -1.40 -7.94
C ILE A 52 -9.96 -1.75 -8.01
N ALA A 53 -10.28 -3.05 -8.01
CA ALA A 53 -11.65 -3.51 -8.10
C ALA A 53 -12.42 -3.32 -6.79
N ASN A 54 -11.73 -3.38 -5.65
CA ASN A 54 -12.35 -3.31 -4.33
C ASN A 54 -11.41 -2.56 -3.39
N SER A 55 -11.74 -1.31 -3.11
CA SER A 55 -10.86 -0.40 -2.39
C SER A 55 -10.74 -0.67 -0.90
N GLU A 56 -11.62 -1.48 -0.35
CA GLU A 56 -11.58 -1.80 1.07
C GLU A 56 -10.46 -2.83 1.34
N VAL A 57 -9.53 -2.48 2.23
CA VAL A 57 -8.37 -3.34 2.50
C VAL A 57 -8.13 -3.43 4.00
N LYS A 58 -7.35 -4.43 4.39
CA LYS A 58 -6.86 -4.56 5.75
C LYS A 58 -5.34 -4.62 5.71
N ILE A 59 -4.72 -4.08 6.75
CA ILE A 59 -3.27 -4.13 6.91
C ILE A 59 -2.98 -4.76 8.25
N GLN A 60 -2.16 -5.80 8.23
CA GLN A 60 -1.77 -6.50 9.45
C GLN A 60 -0.27 -6.32 9.64
N TYR A 61 0.12 -5.78 10.79
CA TYR A 61 1.52 -5.51 11.08
C TYR A 61 1.78 -5.70 12.57
N LYS A 62 2.73 -6.58 12.89
CA LYS A 62 2.98 -7.02 14.25
C LYS A 62 1.68 -7.59 14.81
N ASP A 63 1.24 -7.15 15.97
CA ASP A 63 -0.01 -7.62 16.59
C ASP A 63 -1.19 -6.70 16.30
N MET A 64 -1.04 -5.80 15.34
CA MET A 64 -2.05 -4.79 15.01
C MET A 64 -2.72 -5.12 13.69
N GLU A 65 -4.02 -4.83 13.60
CA GLU A 65 -4.78 -4.93 12.36
C GLU A 65 -5.51 -3.62 12.13
N PHE A 66 -5.40 -3.11 10.93
CA PHE A 66 -6.04 -1.87 10.51
C PHE A 66 -6.93 -2.10 9.31
N THR A 67 -8.05 -1.39 9.25
CA THR A 67 -8.87 -1.34 8.05
C THR A 67 -8.64 0.00 7.37
N GLY A 68 -8.85 0.05 6.07
CA GLY A 68 -8.67 1.29 5.34
C GLY A 68 -9.23 1.21 3.94
N ASN A 69 -9.12 2.33 3.24
CA ASN A 69 -9.52 2.46 1.86
C ASN A 69 -8.32 2.82 1.01
N ALA A 70 -8.21 2.12 -0.11
CA ALA A 70 -7.10 2.29 -1.04
C ALA A 70 -7.54 3.09 -2.25
N SER A 71 -6.62 3.88 -2.79
CA SER A 71 -6.83 4.58 -4.04
C SER A 71 -5.54 4.63 -4.83
N LEU A 72 -5.69 4.68 -6.14
CA LEU A 72 -4.55 4.79 -7.04
C LEU A 72 -3.97 6.20 -6.95
N VAL A 73 -2.65 6.27 -6.79
CA VAL A 73 -1.95 7.55 -6.80
C VAL A 73 -1.82 8.02 -8.24
N THR A 74 -2.39 9.19 -8.54
CA THR A 74 -2.35 9.77 -9.88
C THR A 74 -1.32 10.89 -10.02
N ASP A 75 -0.80 11.38 -8.91
CA ASP A 75 0.22 12.44 -8.88
C ASP A 75 1.60 11.83 -9.13
N GLU A 76 2.21 12.20 -10.26
CA GLU A 76 3.53 11.69 -10.64
C GLU A 76 4.62 12.04 -9.62
N LYS A 77 4.55 13.23 -9.03
CA LYS A 77 5.55 13.65 -8.04
C LYS A 77 5.43 12.80 -6.79
N LEU A 78 4.21 12.49 -6.37
CA LEU A 78 3.99 11.64 -5.21
C LEU A 78 4.46 10.21 -5.50
N ASN A 79 4.16 9.67 -6.67
CA ASN A 79 4.66 8.35 -7.08
C ASN A 79 6.19 8.29 -6.99
N GLN A 80 6.86 9.31 -7.48
CA GLN A 80 8.31 9.38 -7.45
C GLN A 80 8.83 9.48 -6.02
N LYS A 81 8.18 10.29 -5.20
CA LYS A 81 8.55 10.44 -3.79
C LYS A 81 8.43 9.10 -3.05
N ILE A 82 7.37 8.36 -3.29
CA ILE A 82 7.16 7.07 -2.65
C ILE A 82 8.25 6.07 -3.09
N SER A 83 8.62 6.07 -4.37
CA SER A 83 9.70 5.21 -4.86
C SER A 83 11.02 5.53 -4.17
N GLN A 84 11.32 6.82 -4.00
CA GLN A 84 12.53 7.25 -3.33
C GLN A 84 12.55 6.86 -1.86
N LEU A 85 11.42 6.94 -1.19
CA LEU A 85 11.31 6.54 0.21
C LEU A 85 11.42 5.03 0.37
N LYS A 86 10.90 4.28 -0.59
CA LYS A 86 10.93 2.83 -0.57
C LYS A 86 12.33 2.26 -0.86
N TYR A 87 13.04 2.90 -1.77
CA TYR A 87 14.37 2.45 -2.24
C TYR A 87 15.39 3.58 -2.17
N PRO A 88 15.68 4.10 -0.96
CA PRO A 88 16.59 5.25 -0.84
C PRO A 88 18.00 4.89 -1.34
N GLY A 89 18.51 5.73 -2.24
CA GLY A 89 19.86 5.54 -2.79
C GLY A 89 19.99 4.41 -3.80
N GLU A 90 18.88 3.76 -4.17
CA GLU A 90 18.90 2.68 -5.15
C GLU A 90 18.43 3.18 -6.51
N GLN A 91 18.91 2.51 -7.55
CA GLN A 91 18.49 2.84 -8.90
C GLN A 91 16.97 2.66 -9.08
N ARG A 92 16.39 1.69 -8.37
CA ARG A 92 14.93 1.44 -8.42
C ARG A 92 14.11 2.65 -8.00
N ALA A 93 14.69 3.57 -7.22
CA ALA A 93 14.00 4.79 -6.80
C ALA A 93 13.68 5.71 -7.98
N ASN A 94 14.39 5.55 -9.09
CA ASN A 94 14.21 6.39 -10.27
C ASN A 94 13.37 5.71 -11.35
N GLU A 95 12.94 4.47 -11.12
CA GLU A 95 12.10 3.77 -12.07
C GLU A 95 10.65 4.27 -11.98
N LYS A 96 9.97 4.26 -13.12
CA LYS A 96 8.56 4.60 -13.15
C LYS A 96 7.77 3.47 -12.50
N ARG A 97 7.03 3.80 -11.47
CA ARG A 97 6.25 2.83 -10.71
C ARG A 97 4.84 3.37 -10.49
N VAL A 98 3.94 2.47 -10.12
CA VAL A 98 2.58 2.83 -9.73
C VAL A 98 2.44 2.61 -8.23
N ALA A 99 1.65 3.45 -7.59
CA ALA A 99 1.47 3.38 -6.14
C ALA A 99 0.00 3.38 -5.76
N ILE A 100 -0.28 2.68 -4.67
CA ILE A 100 -1.59 2.67 -4.02
C ILE A 100 -1.43 3.39 -2.69
N GLU A 101 -2.32 4.33 -2.43
CA GLU A 101 -2.40 5.06 -1.16
C GLU A 101 -3.51 4.44 -0.31
N VAL A 102 -3.18 4.09 0.93
CA VAL A 102 -4.18 3.56 1.85
C VAL A 102 -4.40 4.58 2.96
N THR A 103 -5.64 5.04 3.08
CA THR A 103 -6.07 5.88 4.18
C THR A 103 -6.72 4.98 5.21
N LEU A 104 -6.11 4.91 6.39
CA LEU A 104 -6.62 4.05 7.46
C LEU A 104 -7.87 4.67 8.08
N ASP A 105 -8.81 3.81 8.46
CA ASP A 105 -10.02 4.25 9.15
C ASP A 105 -9.65 4.76 10.54
N SER A 106 -10.41 5.73 11.05
CA SER A 106 -10.23 6.22 12.40
C SER A 106 -10.52 5.10 13.38
N THR A 107 -9.60 4.91 14.29
CA THR A 107 -9.86 4.00 15.38
C THR A 107 -10.70 4.71 16.38
N ARG A 108 -11.21 4.67 16.99
CA ARG A 108 -11.77 5.32 17.86
C ARG A 108 -11.98 5.03 18.86
N ASN A 109 -11.88 5.27 19.24
CA ASN A 109 -11.98 5.33 20.15
C ASN A 109 -12.05 5.64 20.78
#